data_6fda7a9c08c924d31fcc863aba4bc95c
#
_entry.id   6fda7a9c08c924d31fcc863aba4bc95c
#
_cell.length_a   1.000
_cell.length_b   1.000
_cell.length_c   1.000
_cell.angle_alpha   90.00
_cell.angle_beta   90.00
_cell.angle_gamma   90.00
#
_symmetry.space_group_name_H-M   'P 1'
#
loop_
_entity.id
_entity.type
_entity.pdbx_description
1 polymer ?
#
loop_
_entity_poly.entity_id
_entity_poly.type
_entity_poly.pdbx_seq_one_letter_code
_entity_poly.pdbx_strand_id
1 'polypeptide(L)'
;MRKSIGAAAAQLPALIQSRRPGLAEMAYHRAMTDLSSLGAVTAAGAMRRGEITAEGYATALLARCSASAVLNAFISIQPDAVLEAARGADRARATGARLGALHGLPIPLKDSINSADLPTTSGTAALANFRPAANAPILQALLSEGAILLGKTNLHELGLGVTGNNTAFGACRNPYDPLRSPGGSSGGSAIAVSARMTPLAVGEDTTCSIRVPAALCGIAGLRPSTGRYPSRGVMPIAPRLDSLGPMARNVEDLILFDSVLRPHSMPMAPTPLRQVRLGVPSTAWSGLDEELERVATLALQKLHEAGIELIRADLPAALHADLTITMDILCYEVVAAEKAYLREYSGVDFEQLLAQVGAPLRKRFDTLFLAGGANAVTHERYQRSIGQLEVLRAAVREFFHEHRLTAIVYPPAMTPALSVGVEGDITVRGAATTVRTAMLRNTVHASCGGAPGLVLPAGLTAARLPVALEFDMLPGDDPKLLSLGLSLERVLGPIDPPPVL
;
A
#
# COMPACT_ATOMS: atom_id res chain seq x y z
N MET A 1 -9.16 7.81 -35.73
CA MET A 1 -7.99 7.21 -35.10
C MET A 1 -8.38 6.52 -33.79
N ARG A 2 -9.12 5.42 -33.84
CA ARG A 2 -9.60 4.64 -32.67
C ARG A 2 -9.37 3.14 -32.90
N LYS A 3 -8.15 2.71 -33.23
CA LYS A 3 -7.86 1.29 -33.52
C LYS A 3 -6.41 0.85 -33.28
N SER A 4 -5.67 1.42 -32.34
CA SER A 4 -4.27 0.98 -32.11
C SER A 4 -3.80 0.81 -30.65
N ILE A 5 -4.66 0.98 -29.66
CA ILE A 5 -4.25 0.80 -28.22
C ILE A 5 -4.74 -0.55 -27.64
N GLY A 6 -5.49 -1.34 -28.41
CA GLY A 6 -6.02 -2.65 -27.96
C GLY A 6 -5.18 -3.89 -28.34
N ALA A 7 -3.99 -3.74 -28.90
CA ALA A 7 -3.30 -4.87 -29.55
C ALA A 7 -2.14 -5.52 -28.75
N ALA A 8 -1.78 -5.02 -27.58
CA ALA A 8 -0.68 -5.61 -26.78
C ALA A 8 -1.12 -6.70 -25.80
N ALA A 9 -2.41 -6.85 -25.54
CA ALA A 9 -2.96 -7.89 -24.64
C ALA A 9 -3.47 -9.15 -25.37
N ALA A 10 -3.38 -9.23 -26.69
CA ALA A 10 -4.07 -10.24 -27.50
C ALA A 10 -3.16 -11.19 -28.30
N GLN A 11 -1.92 -11.44 -27.89
CA GLN A 11 -1.08 -12.46 -28.52
C GLN A 11 -0.47 -13.42 -27.48
N LEU A 12 -1.32 -14.18 -26.79
CA LEU A 12 -0.96 -15.50 -26.26
C LEU A 12 -1.61 -16.55 -27.17
N PRO A 13 -0.89 -17.62 -27.54
CA PRO A 13 -1.42 -18.60 -28.53
C PRO A 13 -2.67 -19.28 -27.99
N ALA A 14 -3.72 -19.34 -28.81
CA ALA A 14 -4.96 -20.07 -28.61
C ALA A 14 -4.74 -21.61 -28.72
N LEU A 15 -3.96 -22.20 -27.79
CA LEU A 15 -3.64 -23.63 -27.78
C LEU A 15 -3.88 -24.30 -26.41
N ILE A 16 -4.74 -23.73 -25.55
CA ILE A 16 -5.21 -24.40 -24.36
C ILE A 16 -6.73 -24.42 -24.33
N GLN A 17 -7.32 -25.18 -25.27
CA GLN A 17 -8.69 -25.65 -25.13
C GLN A 17 -8.68 -27.19 -25.11
N SER A 18 -9.23 -27.77 -24.02
CA SER A 18 -9.66 -29.15 -23.85
C SER A 18 -8.59 -30.27 -23.80
N ARG A 19 -7.69 -30.23 -22.79
CA ARG A 19 -7.16 -31.49 -22.22
C ARG A 19 -7.26 -31.41 -20.71
N ARG A 20 -7.78 -32.46 -20.04
CA ARG A 20 -7.61 -32.62 -18.59
C ARG A 20 -6.11 -32.65 -18.31
N PRO A 21 -5.58 -31.80 -17.42
CA PRO A 21 -4.14 -31.79 -17.13
C PRO A 21 -3.71 -33.17 -16.64
N GLY A 22 -2.60 -33.69 -17.17
CA GLY A 22 -2.03 -34.94 -16.72
C GLY A 22 -1.54 -34.86 -15.28
N LEU A 23 -1.38 -36.00 -14.58
CA LEU A 23 -0.89 -36.04 -13.19
C LEU A 23 0.41 -35.25 -12.97
N ALA A 24 1.32 -35.28 -13.95
CA ALA A 24 2.57 -34.51 -13.91
C ALA A 24 2.32 -32.98 -14.00
N GLU A 25 1.36 -32.56 -14.81
CA GLU A 25 0.95 -31.15 -14.97
C GLU A 25 0.21 -30.66 -13.73
N MET A 26 -0.62 -31.50 -13.12
CA MET A 26 -1.26 -31.21 -11.82
C MET A 26 -0.24 -31.13 -10.68
N ALA A 27 0.77 -32.00 -10.65
CA ALA A 27 1.85 -31.96 -9.67
C ALA A 27 2.73 -30.71 -9.85
N TYR A 28 3.05 -30.34 -11.10
CA TYR A 28 3.77 -29.12 -11.44
C TYR A 28 2.99 -27.86 -11.00
N HIS A 29 1.69 -27.76 -11.34
CA HIS A 29 0.84 -26.65 -10.92
C HIS A 29 0.72 -26.57 -9.39
N ARG A 30 0.62 -27.69 -8.70
CA ARG A 30 0.58 -27.75 -7.23
C ARG A 30 1.88 -27.28 -6.61
N ALA A 31 3.04 -27.70 -7.13
CA ALA A 31 4.36 -27.25 -6.67
C ALA A 31 4.57 -25.74 -6.92
N MET A 32 4.13 -25.23 -8.08
CA MET A 32 4.21 -23.81 -8.44
C MET A 32 3.29 -22.95 -7.55
N THR A 33 2.12 -23.44 -7.20
CA THR A 33 1.19 -22.77 -6.28
C THR A 33 1.79 -22.72 -4.86
N ASP A 34 2.52 -23.76 -4.48
CA ASP A 34 3.22 -23.80 -3.18
C ASP A 34 4.33 -22.74 -3.10
N LEU A 35 5.16 -22.58 -4.14
CA LEU A 35 6.19 -21.55 -4.18
C LEU A 35 5.61 -20.13 -4.04
N SER A 36 4.52 -19.80 -4.69
CA SER A 36 3.89 -18.46 -4.60
C SER A 36 3.32 -18.16 -3.21
N SER A 37 3.16 -19.18 -2.36
CA SER A 37 2.70 -19.04 -0.98
C SER A 37 3.80 -18.55 -0.04
N LEU A 38 5.08 -18.71 -0.41
CA LEU A 38 6.22 -18.30 0.43
C LEU A 38 6.24 -16.78 0.62
N GLY A 39 6.51 -16.35 1.87
CA GLY A 39 6.82 -14.96 2.21
C GLY A 39 8.24 -14.58 1.77
N ALA A 40 8.56 -13.29 1.85
CA ALA A 40 9.85 -12.77 1.37
C ALA A 40 11.05 -13.34 2.18
N VAL A 41 10.93 -13.36 3.50
CA VAL A 41 11.98 -13.94 4.39
C VAL A 41 12.23 -15.40 4.05
N THR A 42 11.16 -16.18 3.93
CA THR A 42 11.25 -17.63 3.64
C THR A 42 11.81 -17.88 2.25
N ALA A 43 11.32 -17.19 1.23
CA ALA A 43 11.75 -17.37 -0.15
C ALA A 43 13.22 -16.96 -0.34
N ALA A 44 13.63 -15.77 0.15
CA ALA A 44 15.02 -15.33 0.07
C ALA A 44 15.97 -16.27 0.82
N GLY A 45 15.55 -16.77 2.00
CA GLY A 45 16.28 -17.77 2.76
C GLY A 45 16.48 -19.08 1.98
N ALA A 46 15.41 -19.63 1.41
CA ALA A 46 15.43 -20.85 0.61
C ALA A 46 16.30 -20.70 -0.67
N MET A 47 16.21 -19.55 -1.37
CA MET A 47 17.06 -19.26 -2.53
C MET A 47 18.54 -19.17 -2.14
N ARG A 48 18.88 -18.50 -1.03
CA ARG A 48 20.27 -18.44 -0.56
C ARG A 48 20.84 -19.81 -0.22
N ARG A 49 20.04 -20.72 0.36
CA ARG A 49 20.46 -22.11 0.65
C ARG A 49 20.43 -23.03 -0.57
N GLY A 50 19.86 -22.57 -1.70
CA GLY A 50 19.72 -23.37 -2.93
C GLY A 50 18.63 -24.43 -2.86
N GLU A 51 17.69 -24.33 -1.94
CA GLU A 51 16.51 -25.20 -1.80
C GLU A 51 15.48 -24.95 -2.92
N ILE A 52 15.42 -23.71 -3.39
CA ILE A 52 14.67 -23.29 -4.58
C ILE A 52 15.56 -22.38 -5.43
N THR A 53 15.26 -22.28 -6.74
CA THR A 53 15.91 -21.32 -7.63
C THR A 53 15.12 -20.01 -7.68
N ALA A 54 15.81 -18.88 -7.93
CA ALA A 54 15.18 -17.60 -8.16
C ALA A 54 14.34 -17.65 -9.44
N GLU A 55 14.81 -18.34 -10.51
CA GLU A 55 14.03 -18.55 -11.74
C GLU A 55 12.73 -19.31 -11.46
N GLY A 56 12.78 -20.41 -10.69
CA GLY A 56 11.58 -21.18 -10.34
C GLY A 56 10.58 -20.37 -9.54
N TYR A 57 11.07 -19.58 -8.57
CA TYR A 57 10.22 -18.69 -7.77
C TYR A 57 9.59 -17.57 -8.63
N ALA A 58 10.39 -16.89 -9.46
CA ALA A 58 9.89 -15.85 -10.38
C ALA A 58 8.87 -16.42 -11.38
N THR A 59 9.09 -17.64 -11.90
CA THR A 59 8.16 -18.32 -12.80
C THR A 59 6.81 -18.55 -12.11
N ALA A 60 6.81 -19.02 -10.85
CA ALA A 60 5.59 -19.22 -10.08
C ALA A 60 4.81 -17.92 -9.88
N LEU A 61 5.51 -16.83 -9.53
CA LEU A 61 4.87 -15.52 -9.33
C LEU A 61 4.31 -14.95 -10.65
N LEU A 62 5.04 -15.06 -11.75
CA LEU A 62 4.58 -14.63 -13.08
C LEU A 62 3.35 -15.44 -13.54
N ALA A 63 3.30 -16.74 -13.26
CA ALA A 63 2.12 -17.56 -13.50
C ALA A 63 0.91 -17.06 -12.70
N ARG A 64 1.11 -16.66 -11.44
CA ARG A 64 0.05 -16.02 -10.62
C ARG A 64 -0.39 -14.68 -11.19
N CYS A 65 0.54 -13.84 -11.66
CA CYS A 65 0.19 -12.58 -12.33
C CYS A 65 -0.72 -12.81 -13.55
N SER A 66 -0.39 -13.82 -14.36
CA SER A 66 -1.19 -14.17 -15.54
C SER A 66 -2.57 -14.73 -15.18
N ALA A 67 -2.63 -15.68 -14.24
CA ALA A 67 -3.90 -16.30 -13.81
C ALA A 67 -4.86 -15.29 -13.18
N SER A 68 -4.33 -14.26 -12.54
CA SER A 68 -5.12 -13.24 -11.83
C SER A 68 -5.15 -11.89 -12.57
N ALA A 69 -4.93 -11.87 -13.89
CA ALA A 69 -4.88 -10.64 -14.69
C ALA A 69 -6.17 -9.80 -14.63
N VAL A 70 -7.33 -10.44 -14.41
CA VAL A 70 -8.63 -9.78 -14.23
C VAL A 70 -8.64 -8.78 -13.06
N LEU A 71 -7.76 -8.95 -12.07
CA LEU A 71 -7.65 -8.03 -10.92
C LEU A 71 -7.00 -6.69 -11.29
N ASN A 72 -6.36 -6.60 -12.45
CA ASN A 72 -5.72 -5.40 -12.98
C ASN A 72 -4.72 -4.77 -11.98
N ALA A 73 -3.87 -5.63 -11.37
CA ALA A 73 -2.90 -5.21 -10.36
C ALA A 73 -1.70 -4.45 -10.94
N PHE A 74 -1.38 -4.64 -12.22
CA PHE A 74 -0.18 -4.08 -12.86
C PHE A 74 -0.53 -3.20 -14.06
N ILE A 75 0.23 -2.12 -14.23
CA ILE A 75 0.29 -1.34 -15.47
C ILE A 75 1.31 -1.94 -16.42
N SER A 76 2.44 -2.40 -15.89
CA SER A 76 3.49 -3.02 -16.73
C SER A 76 4.25 -4.13 -15.99
N ILE A 77 4.51 -5.21 -16.70
CA ILE A 77 5.43 -6.31 -16.34
C ILE A 77 6.23 -6.66 -17.60
N GLN A 78 7.50 -7.03 -17.42
CA GLN A 78 8.34 -7.58 -18.48
C GLN A 78 8.82 -8.98 -18.07
N PRO A 79 8.05 -10.06 -18.35
CA PRO A 79 8.34 -11.40 -17.85
C PRO A 79 9.74 -11.90 -18.21
N ASP A 80 10.19 -11.68 -19.47
CA ASP A 80 11.52 -12.13 -19.90
C ASP A 80 12.65 -11.45 -19.14
N ALA A 81 12.53 -10.15 -18.87
CA ALA A 81 13.51 -9.40 -18.06
C ALA A 81 13.54 -9.90 -16.61
N VAL A 82 12.37 -10.19 -16.03
CA VAL A 82 12.27 -10.76 -14.68
C VAL A 82 12.95 -12.12 -14.60
N LEU A 83 12.70 -13.00 -15.58
CA LEU A 83 13.32 -14.34 -15.63
C LEU A 83 14.83 -14.26 -15.87
N GLU A 84 15.31 -13.36 -16.73
CA GLU A 84 16.76 -13.19 -16.93
C GLU A 84 17.45 -12.65 -15.67
N ALA A 85 16.84 -11.70 -14.97
CA ALA A 85 17.34 -11.23 -13.68
C ALA A 85 17.37 -12.37 -12.64
N ALA A 86 16.34 -13.23 -12.62
CA ALA A 86 16.27 -14.39 -11.73
C ALA A 86 17.37 -15.43 -12.05
N ARG A 87 17.62 -15.73 -13.32
CA ARG A 87 18.77 -16.57 -13.73
C ARG A 87 20.10 -15.94 -13.33
N GLY A 88 20.21 -14.60 -13.42
CA GLY A 88 21.36 -13.84 -12.92
C GLY A 88 21.60 -14.05 -11.43
N ALA A 89 20.52 -14.00 -10.63
CA ALA A 89 20.59 -14.29 -9.20
C ALA A 89 21.03 -15.74 -8.92
N ASP A 90 20.52 -16.73 -9.65
CA ASP A 90 20.94 -18.12 -9.51
C ASP A 90 22.42 -18.32 -9.87
N ARG A 91 22.91 -17.67 -10.94
CA ARG A 91 24.34 -17.67 -11.31
C ARG A 91 25.20 -17.04 -10.21
N ALA A 92 24.80 -15.91 -9.64
CA ALA A 92 25.52 -15.24 -8.57
C ALA A 92 25.65 -16.15 -7.34
N ARG A 93 24.59 -16.87 -6.95
CA ARG A 93 24.65 -17.86 -5.89
C ARG A 93 25.62 -19.01 -6.23
N ALA A 94 25.51 -19.56 -7.43
CA ALA A 94 26.36 -20.71 -7.86
C ALA A 94 27.85 -20.37 -7.89
N THR A 95 28.23 -19.11 -8.15
CA THR A 95 29.62 -18.63 -8.15
C THR A 95 30.12 -18.22 -6.76
N GLY A 96 29.30 -18.33 -5.70
CA GLY A 96 29.69 -17.94 -4.34
C GLY A 96 29.77 -16.44 -4.12
N ALA A 97 29.10 -15.62 -4.95
CA ALA A 97 29.04 -14.18 -4.76
C ALA A 97 28.34 -13.83 -3.43
N ARG A 98 28.67 -12.65 -2.87
CA ARG A 98 27.93 -12.13 -1.71
C ARG A 98 26.48 -11.89 -2.12
N LEU A 99 25.56 -12.50 -1.38
CA LEU A 99 24.12 -12.39 -1.61
C LEU A 99 23.50 -11.39 -0.65
N GLY A 100 22.72 -10.45 -1.18
CA GLY A 100 21.99 -9.47 -0.40
C GLY A 100 20.77 -10.06 0.33
N ALA A 101 20.16 -9.27 1.18
CA ALA A 101 19.02 -9.68 2.00
C ALA A 101 17.77 -10.05 1.16
N LEU A 102 17.58 -9.39 0.01
CA LEU A 102 16.48 -9.60 -0.92
C LEU A 102 16.85 -10.47 -2.13
N HIS A 103 17.91 -11.24 -2.04
CA HIS A 103 18.45 -12.03 -3.14
C HIS A 103 17.37 -12.84 -3.88
N GLY A 104 17.19 -12.53 -5.16
CA GLY A 104 16.28 -13.23 -6.06
C GLY A 104 14.79 -12.93 -5.87
N LEU A 105 14.40 -12.00 -4.97
CA LEU A 105 13.00 -11.68 -4.72
C LEU A 105 12.43 -10.72 -5.79
N PRO A 106 11.40 -11.11 -6.55
CA PRO A 106 10.65 -10.21 -7.42
C PRO A 106 9.75 -9.28 -6.58
N ILE A 107 10.01 -7.97 -6.64
CA ILE A 107 9.30 -6.93 -5.89
C ILE A 107 8.75 -5.89 -6.87
N PRO A 108 7.43 -5.66 -6.93
CA PRO A 108 6.85 -4.60 -7.73
C PRO A 108 6.81 -3.27 -6.97
N LEU A 109 6.75 -2.18 -7.74
CA LEU A 109 6.62 -0.82 -7.23
C LEU A 109 5.31 -0.19 -7.69
N LYS A 110 4.68 0.60 -6.82
CA LYS A 110 3.61 1.52 -7.25
C LYS A 110 4.11 2.38 -8.40
N ASP A 111 3.28 2.56 -9.41
CA ASP A 111 3.72 3.21 -10.65
C ASP A 111 3.90 4.74 -10.56
N SER A 112 3.88 5.29 -9.34
CA SER A 112 4.36 6.63 -9.02
C SER A 112 5.88 6.69 -8.78
N ILE A 113 6.57 5.54 -8.63
CA ILE A 113 7.98 5.43 -8.26
C ILE A 113 8.83 5.20 -9.50
N ASN A 114 9.83 6.06 -9.73
CA ASN A 114 10.70 6.01 -10.90
C ASN A 114 11.51 4.71 -11.01
N SER A 115 11.49 4.13 -12.21
CA SER A 115 12.40 3.06 -12.61
C SER A 115 12.95 3.33 -14.01
N ALA A 116 14.23 3.08 -14.24
CA ALA A 116 14.85 3.30 -15.55
C ALA A 116 14.40 2.26 -16.59
N ASP A 117 14.06 1.04 -16.13
CA ASP A 117 13.76 -0.09 -17.02
C ASP A 117 12.31 -0.12 -17.51
N LEU A 118 11.38 0.50 -16.75
CA LEU A 118 9.95 0.50 -17.05
C LEU A 118 9.39 1.92 -17.09
N PRO A 119 8.34 2.19 -17.86
CA PRO A 119 7.63 3.46 -17.75
C PRO A 119 7.17 3.75 -16.34
N THR A 120 7.15 5.02 -15.96
CA THR A 120 6.54 5.53 -14.72
C THR A 120 5.40 6.46 -15.10
N THR A 121 4.19 5.90 -15.13
CA THR A 121 3.03 6.60 -15.67
C THR A 121 2.24 7.38 -14.64
N SER A 122 2.47 7.12 -13.34
CA SER A 122 1.62 7.61 -12.25
C SER A 122 0.13 7.35 -12.47
N GLY A 123 -0.19 6.31 -13.28
CA GLY A 123 -1.56 5.95 -13.65
C GLY A 123 -2.25 6.92 -14.59
N THR A 124 -1.53 7.83 -15.25
CA THR A 124 -2.11 8.79 -16.21
C THR A 124 -1.63 8.55 -17.64
N ALA A 125 -2.51 8.78 -18.61
CA ALA A 125 -2.21 8.65 -20.03
C ALA A 125 -1.10 9.61 -20.49
N ALA A 126 -1.00 10.79 -19.89
CA ALA A 126 0.00 11.79 -20.21
C ALA A 126 1.45 11.29 -20.03
N LEU A 127 1.68 10.36 -19.11
CA LEU A 127 2.98 9.79 -18.80
C LEU A 127 3.14 8.33 -19.29
N ALA A 128 2.23 7.81 -20.12
CA ALA A 128 2.21 6.41 -20.55
C ALA A 128 3.54 5.90 -21.12
N ASN A 129 4.32 6.78 -21.75
CA ASN A 129 5.61 6.46 -22.37
C ASN A 129 6.79 7.08 -21.61
N PHE A 130 6.56 7.74 -20.49
CA PHE A 130 7.65 8.38 -19.75
C PHE A 130 8.53 7.31 -19.08
N ARG A 131 9.81 7.31 -19.45
CA ARG A 131 10.86 6.47 -18.85
C ARG A 131 11.84 7.37 -18.12
N PRO A 132 11.94 7.26 -16.79
CA PRO A 132 12.94 8.00 -16.02
C PRO A 132 14.36 7.61 -16.43
N ALA A 133 15.30 8.59 -16.41
CA ALA A 133 16.70 8.34 -16.70
C ALA A 133 17.41 7.52 -15.61
N ALA A 134 16.85 7.46 -14.41
CA ALA A 134 17.43 6.75 -13.26
C ALA A 134 16.35 6.17 -12.35
N ASN A 135 16.72 5.15 -11.60
CA ASN A 135 15.89 4.58 -10.54
C ASN A 135 15.72 5.56 -9.37
N ALA A 136 14.54 5.56 -8.76
CA ALA A 136 14.37 6.18 -7.44
C ALA A 136 15.32 5.53 -6.42
N PRO A 137 15.88 6.29 -5.45
CA PRO A 137 16.82 5.75 -4.47
C PRO A 137 16.29 4.54 -3.69
N ILE A 138 14.97 4.49 -3.44
CA ILE A 138 14.34 3.34 -2.78
C ILE A 138 14.46 2.07 -3.65
N LEU A 139 14.21 2.16 -4.95
CA LEU A 139 14.39 1.02 -5.87
C LEU A 139 15.86 0.62 -5.94
N GLN A 140 16.77 1.60 -6.04
CA GLN A 140 18.20 1.31 -6.11
C GLN A 140 18.70 0.56 -4.87
N ALA A 141 18.21 0.90 -3.68
CA ALA A 141 18.54 0.19 -2.45
C ALA A 141 18.04 -1.26 -2.48
N LEU A 142 16.80 -1.50 -2.94
CA LEU A 142 16.26 -2.86 -3.06
C LEU A 142 17.06 -3.70 -4.07
N LEU A 143 17.40 -3.15 -5.24
CA LEU A 143 18.19 -3.82 -6.27
C LEU A 143 19.61 -4.13 -5.77
N SER A 144 20.21 -3.24 -4.99
CA SER A 144 21.56 -3.43 -4.42
C SER A 144 21.60 -4.59 -3.42
N GLU A 145 20.47 -4.94 -2.81
CA GLU A 145 20.31 -6.10 -1.94
C GLU A 145 19.74 -7.33 -2.68
N GLY A 146 19.78 -7.31 -4.03
CA GLY A 146 19.47 -8.45 -4.88
C GLY A 146 18.00 -8.66 -5.19
N ALA A 147 17.12 -7.68 -4.93
CA ALA A 147 15.75 -7.72 -5.43
C ALA A 147 15.70 -7.66 -6.95
N ILE A 148 14.61 -8.17 -7.52
CA ILE A 148 14.29 -8.10 -8.95
C ILE A 148 13.07 -7.20 -9.11
N LEU A 149 13.12 -6.22 -10.03
CA LEU A 149 11.94 -5.41 -10.33
C LEU A 149 10.92 -6.28 -11.09
N LEU A 150 9.82 -6.67 -10.39
CA LEU A 150 8.76 -7.48 -10.99
C LEU A 150 7.93 -6.69 -12.01
N GLY A 151 7.65 -5.43 -11.72
CA GLY A 151 6.79 -4.58 -12.54
C GLY A 151 6.32 -3.33 -11.81
N LYS A 152 5.43 -2.58 -12.48
CA LYS A 152 4.81 -1.36 -11.96
C LYS A 152 3.34 -1.61 -11.68
N THR A 153 2.94 -1.42 -10.43
CA THR A 153 1.57 -1.71 -9.98
C THR A 153 0.62 -0.56 -10.30
N ASN A 154 -0.61 -0.92 -10.65
CA ASN A 154 -1.69 0.02 -10.92
C ASN A 154 -2.08 0.80 -9.65
N LEU A 155 -2.61 2.00 -9.86
CA LEU A 155 -2.95 2.92 -8.79
C LEU A 155 -4.14 3.79 -9.19
N HIS A 156 -4.77 4.46 -8.22
CA HIS A 156 -5.66 5.57 -8.54
C HIS A 156 -4.86 6.68 -9.24
N GLU A 157 -5.38 7.23 -10.33
CA GLU A 157 -4.67 8.18 -11.20
C GLU A 157 -3.99 9.30 -10.40
N LEU A 158 -2.69 9.55 -10.64
CA LEU A 158 -1.81 10.48 -9.93
C LEU A 158 -1.76 10.27 -8.40
N GLY A 159 -2.18 9.10 -7.89
CA GLY A 159 -2.31 8.88 -6.46
C GLY A 159 -3.47 9.64 -5.79
N LEU A 160 -4.23 10.42 -6.54
CA LEU A 160 -5.23 11.36 -6.04
C LEU A 160 -6.61 10.73 -5.84
N GLY A 161 -6.69 9.59 -5.15
CA GLY A 161 -7.94 8.94 -4.81
C GLY A 161 -7.77 7.74 -3.89
N VAL A 162 -8.89 7.17 -3.43
CA VAL A 162 -8.93 6.19 -2.34
C VAL A 162 -9.54 4.84 -2.75
N THR A 163 -9.89 4.65 -4.03
CA THR A 163 -10.66 3.49 -4.50
C THR A 163 -9.89 2.59 -5.47
N GLY A 164 -8.75 3.04 -6.02
CA GLY A 164 -8.08 2.34 -7.10
C GLY A 164 -8.80 2.41 -8.45
N ASN A 165 -9.80 3.30 -8.59
CA ASN A 165 -10.40 3.60 -9.89
C ASN A 165 -9.37 4.35 -10.74
N ASN A 166 -9.15 3.86 -11.96
CA ASN A 166 -8.23 4.48 -12.92
C ASN A 166 -8.89 4.52 -14.30
N THR A 167 -8.97 5.71 -14.88
CA THR A 167 -9.66 5.92 -16.16
C THR A 167 -8.76 5.61 -17.36
N ALA A 168 -7.43 5.69 -17.20
CA ALA A 168 -6.47 5.42 -18.26
C ALA A 168 -6.12 3.94 -18.39
N PHE A 169 -5.90 3.25 -17.25
CA PHE A 169 -5.44 1.85 -17.20
C PHE A 169 -6.50 0.88 -16.66
N GLY A 170 -7.71 1.35 -16.38
CA GLY A 170 -8.79 0.55 -15.81
C GLY A 170 -8.71 0.42 -14.29
N ALA A 171 -9.86 0.15 -13.66
CA ALA A 171 -9.96 0.02 -12.22
C ALA A 171 -9.28 -1.24 -11.69
N CYS A 172 -8.60 -1.10 -10.54
CA CYS A 172 -8.14 -2.21 -9.72
C CYS A 172 -9.32 -2.98 -9.11
N ARG A 173 -9.19 -4.31 -8.92
CA ARG A 173 -10.23 -5.18 -8.39
C ARG A 173 -9.74 -5.99 -7.19
N ASN A 174 -10.56 -6.07 -6.16
CA ASN A 174 -10.20 -6.73 -4.91
C ASN A 174 -10.05 -8.26 -5.09
N PRO A 175 -8.98 -8.88 -4.59
CA PRO A 175 -8.80 -10.34 -4.69
C PRO A 175 -9.87 -11.18 -3.98
N TYR A 176 -10.51 -10.64 -2.93
CA TYR A 176 -11.59 -11.34 -2.21
C TYR A 176 -12.92 -11.29 -2.96
N ASP A 177 -13.17 -10.23 -3.73
CA ASP A 177 -14.34 -10.09 -4.60
C ASP A 177 -13.98 -9.10 -5.73
N PRO A 178 -13.83 -9.55 -6.99
CA PRO A 178 -13.49 -8.71 -8.13
C PRO A 178 -14.51 -7.63 -8.49
N LEU A 179 -15.71 -7.68 -7.89
CA LEU A 179 -16.71 -6.60 -8.01
C LEU A 179 -16.47 -5.47 -7.00
N ARG A 180 -15.51 -5.65 -6.09
CA ARG A 180 -15.16 -4.69 -5.04
C ARG A 180 -13.85 -3.98 -5.33
N SER A 181 -13.74 -2.77 -4.78
CA SER A 181 -12.52 -1.97 -4.78
C SER A 181 -11.49 -2.55 -3.82
N PRO A 182 -10.19 -2.56 -4.17
CA PRO A 182 -9.11 -2.91 -3.24
C PRO A 182 -8.75 -1.76 -2.30
N GLY A 183 -9.41 -0.59 -2.40
CA GLY A 183 -8.91 0.65 -1.84
C GLY A 183 -7.82 1.30 -2.72
N GLY A 184 -7.32 2.45 -2.30
CA GLY A 184 -6.33 3.22 -3.05
C GLY A 184 -5.58 4.24 -2.16
N SER A 185 -4.56 4.86 -2.75
CA SER A 185 -4.19 4.79 -4.17
C SER A 185 -3.29 3.60 -4.54
N SER A 186 -2.61 2.90 -3.60
CA SER A 186 -1.72 1.76 -3.90
C SER A 186 -2.49 0.43 -4.05
N GLY A 187 -3.66 0.46 -4.73
CA GLY A 187 -4.53 -0.72 -4.87
C GLY A 187 -3.85 -1.89 -5.57
N GLY A 188 -3.11 -1.63 -6.65
CA GLY A 188 -2.37 -2.67 -7.38
C GLY A 188 -1.29 -3.35 -6.54
N SER A 189 -0.57 -2.60 -5.69
CA SER A 189 0.43 -3.17 -4.77
C SER A 189 -0.23 -4.10 -3.74
N ALA A 190 -1.37 -3.70 -3.17
CA ALA A 190 -2.11 -4.53 -2.23
C ALA A 190 -2.64 -5.82 -2.88
N ILE A 191 -3.21 -5.70 -4.09
CA ILE A 191 -3.68 -6.85 -4.87
C ILE A 191 -2.53 -7.82 -5.14
N ALA A 192 -1.38 -7.31 -5.60
CA ALA A 192 -0.24 -8.15 -5.97
C ALA A 192 0.23 -9.02 -4.80
N VAL A 193 0.26 -8.46 -3.58
CA VAL A 193 0.62 -9.20 -2.36
C VAL A 193 -0.50 -10.17 -1.94
N SER A 194 -1.74 -9.70 -1.87
CA SER A 194 -2.89 -10.49 -1.42
C SER A 194 -3.16 -11.70 -2.35
N ALA A 195 -3.08 -11.50 -3.66
CA ALA A 195 -3.26 -12.55 -4.66
C ALA A 195 -1.99 -13.41 -4.89
N ARG A 196 -0.94 -13.26 -4.06
CA ARG A 196 0.32 -14.02 -4.13
C ARG A 196 1.07 -13.89 -5.46
N MET A 197 0.94 -12.73 -6.12
CA MET A 197 1.75 -12.38 -7.30
C MET A 197 3.17 -11.94 -6.91
N THR A 198 3.35 -11.57 -5.64
CA THR A 198 4.62 -11.19 -5.02
C THR A 198 4.54 -11.42 -3.51
N PRO A 199 5.66 -11.66 -2.81
CA PRO A 199 5.65 -11.71 -1.34
C PRO A 199 5.59 -10.31 -0.70
N LEU A 200 6.11 -9.29 -1.39
CA LEU A 200 6.28 -7.93 -0.89
C LEU A 200 6.14 -6.93 -2.04
N ALA A 201 5.49 -5.78 -1.79
CA ALA A 201 5.36 -4.68 -2.75
C ALA A 201 5.64 -3.33 -2.08
N VAL A 202 5.99 -2.32 -2.90
CA VAL A 202 6.18 -0.95 -2.42
C VAL A 202 4.97 -0.10 -2.80
N GLY A 203 4.42 0.58 -1.80
CA GLY A 203 3.36 1.58 -1.94
C GLY A 203 3.82 2.98 -1.52
N GLU A 204 2.90 3.91 -1.61
CA GLU A 204 3.06 5.28 -1.15
C GLU A 204 1.79 5.71 -0.43
N ASP A 205 1.92 6.38 0.71
CA ASP A 205 0.83 6.82 1.58
C ASP A 205 0.97 8.30 1.93
N THR A 206 0.07 9.11 1.45
CA THR A 206 -0.07 10.51 1.84
C THR A 206 -1.08 10.63 2.98
N THR A 207 -2.24 9.96 2.83
CA THR A 207 -3.35 10.04 3.78
C THR A 207 -3.85 8.67 4.24
N CYS A 208 -3.79 7.65 3.38
CA CYS A 208 -4.30 6.30 3.65
C CYS A 208 -3.75 5.26 2.66
N SER A 209 -2.93 5.66 1.69
CA SER A 209 -2.80 4.94 0.42
C SER A 209 -1.93 3.67 0.47
N ILE A 210 -1.36 3.30 1.61
CA ILE A 210 -0.86 1.95 1.94
C ILE A 210 -1.86 1.25 2.86
N ARG A 211 -2.32 1.93 3.89
CA ARG A 211 -3.06 1.38 5.01
C ARG A 211 -4.45 0.89 4.62
N VAL A 212 -5.23 1.72 3.92
CA VAL A 212 -6.57 1.31 3.46
C VAL A 212 -6.49 0.17 2.43
N PRO A 213 -5.66 0.21 1.38
CA PRO A 213 -5.52 -0.95 0.49
C PRO A 213 -5.05 -2.21 1.21
N ALA A 214 -4.13 -2.12 2.17
CA ALA A 214 -3.71 -3.27 2.98
C ALA A 214 -4.89 -3.86 3.77
N ALA A 215 -5.68 -3.00 4.41
CA ALA A 215 -6.86 -3.40 5.17
C ALA A 215 -7.91 -4.10 4.31
N LEU A 216 -8.26 -3.51 3.16
CA LEU A 216 -9.32 -4.03 2.28
C LEU A 216 -8.88 -5.26 1.48
N CYS A 217 -7.58 -5.49 1.33
CA CYS A 217 -7.01 -6.68 0.68
C CYS A 217 -6.50 -7.74 1.67
N GLY A 218 -6.69 -7.55 2.98
CA GLY A 218 -6.37 -8.54 4.01
C GLY A 218 -4.87 -8.86 4.14
N ILE A 219 -4.01 -7.86 4.08
CA ILE A 219 -2.56 -7.98 4.22
C ILE A 219 -2.00 -7.01 5.25
N ALA A 220 -0.76 -7.21 5.66
CA ALA A 220 -0.02 -6.25 6.47
C ALA A 220 0.49 -5.08 5.62
N GLY A 221 0.42 -3.86 6.15
CA GLY A 221 0.94 -2.66 5.49
C GLY A 221 1.54 -1.70 6.50
N LEU A 222 2.71 -1.16 6.19
CA LEU A 222 3.39 -0.17 7.02
C LEU A 222 3.45 1.17 6.29
N ARG A 223 2.79 2.21 6.84
CA ARG A 223 3.17 3.59 6.62
C ARG A 223 4.26 3.91 7.64
N PRO A 224 5.51 4.12 7.23
CA PRO A 224 6.54 4.53 8.19
C PRO A 224 6.39 6.00 8.58
N SER A 225 7.13 6.41 9.61
CA SER A 225 7.30 7.83 9.95
C SER A 225 7.69 8.64 8.72
N THR A 226 7.10 9.82 8.54
CA THR A 226 7.40 10.69 7.40
C THR A 226 8.92 10.98 7.34
N GLY A 227 9.50 10.77 6.15
CA GLY A 227 10.94 10.94 5.93
C GLY A 227 11.83 9.77 6.35
N ARG A 228 11.25 8.64 6.84
CA ARG A 228 12.04 7.45 7.18
C ARG A 228 12.76 6.86 5.97
N TYR A 229 12.09 6.77 4.83
CA TYR A 229 12.68 6.27 3.57
C TYR A 229 12.84 7.40 2.55
N PRO A 230 13.80 7.28 1.60
CA PRO A 230 14.01 8.29 0.59
C PRO A 230 12.82 8.37 -0.38
N SER A 231 12.27 9.57 -0.60
CA SER A 231 11.13 9.84 -1.48
C SER A 231 11.49 10.52 -2.81
N ARG A 232 12.78 10.77 -3.08
CA ARG A 232 13.21 11.36 -4.36
C ARG A 232 12.88 10.39 -5.53
N GLY A 233 12.48 10.96 -6.69
CA GLY A 233 12.08 10.14 -7.84
C GLY A 233 10.71 9.46 -7.67
N VAL A 234 9.82 10.08 -6.91
CA VAL A 234 8.42 9.65 -6.75
C VAL A 234 7.52 10.81 -7.16
N MET A 235 6.45 10.56 -7.91
CA MET A 235 5.44 11.57 -8.21
C MET A 235 4.77 12.00 -6.90
N PRO A 236 4.99 13.23 -6.43
CA PRO A 236 4.53 13.65 -5.12
C PRO A 236 3.07 14.07 -5.12
N ILE A 237 2.42 13.96 -3.97
CA ILE A 237 1.09 14.53 -3.70
C ILE A 237 1.20 15.71 -2.74
N ALA A 238 1.73 15.46 -1.55
CA ALA A 238 1.99 16.45 -0.52
C ALA A 238 3.28 16.06 0.21
N PRO A 239 4.44 16.62 -0.16
CA PRO A 239 5.75 16.19 0.36
C PRO A 239 5.88 16.19 1.89
N ARG A 240 5.06 17.00 2.59
CA ARG A 240 5.00 17.02 4.06
C ARG A 240 4.31 15.80 4.67
N LEU A 241 3.50 15.11 3.89
CA LEU A 241 2.67 14.00 4.32
C LEU A 241 3.08 12.67 3.68
N ASP A 242 3.70 12.74 2.48
CA ASP A 242 4.03 11.55 1.68
C ASP A 242 5.03 10.65 2.41
N SER A 243 4.75 9.36 2.38
CA SER A 243 5.63 8.34 2.91
C SER A 243 5.57 7.08 2.04
N LEU A 244 6.73 6.59 1.60
CA LEU A 244 6.84 5.28 0.95
C LEU A 244 6.84 4.20 2.00
N GLY A 245 6.30 3.02 1.68
CA GLY A 245 6.33 1.91 2.63
C GLY A 245 6.00 0.55 2.00
N PRO A 246 6.31 -0.53 2.72
CA PRO A 246 6.07 -1.90 2.29
C PRO A 246 4.64 -2.35 2.57
N MET A 247 4.20 -3.28 1.73
CA MET A 247 3.01 -4.11 1.90
C MET A 247 3.43 -5.56 1.76
N ALA A 248 3.04 -6.42 2.71
CA ALA A 248 3.41 -7.83 2.74
C ALA A 248 2.30 -8.68 3.38
N ARG A 249 2.42 -10.00 3.33
CA ARG A 249 1.44 -10.88 3.98
C ARG A 249 1.65 -11.02 5.48
N ASN A 250 2.83 -10.65 5.99
CA ASN A 250 3.19 -10.77 7.40
C ASN A 250 4.17 -9.67 7.83
N VAL A 251 4.35 -9.51 9.13
CA VAL A 251 5.21 -8.47 9.72
C VAL A 251 6.70 -8.77 9.52
N GLU A 252 7.12 -10.04 9.48
CA GLU A 252 8.53 -10.40 9.24
C GLU A 252 9.03 -9.90 7.89
N ASP A 253 8.19 -9.96 6.86
CA ASP A 253 8.51 -9.47 5.52
C ASP A 253 8.58 -7.92 5.49
N LEU A 254 7.76 -7.22 6.29
CA LEU A 254 7.88 -5.75 6.47
C LEU A 254 9.20 -5.39 7.18
N ILE A 255 9.62 -6.17 8.17
CA ILE A 255 10.91 -6.01 8.87
C ILE A 255 12.07 -6.24 7.92
N LEU A 256 12.00 -7.26 7.07
CA LEU A 256 13.02 -7.51 6.05
C LEU A 256 13.20 -6.28 5.14
N PHE A 257 12.10 -5.68 4.69
CA PHE A 257 12.13 -4.46 3.88
C PHE A 257 12.77 -3.28 4.65
N ASP A 258 12.33 -3.04 5.90
CA ASP A 258 12.87 -1.97 6.73
C ASP A 258 14.37 -2.13 6.98
N SER A 259 14.85 -3.35 7.19
CA SER A 259 16.27 -3.65 7.41
C SER A 259 17.17 -3.30 6.22
N VAL A 260 16.65 -3.37 5.01
CA VAL A 260 17.36 -2.98 3.78
C VAL A 260 17.50 -1.46 3.66
N LEU A 261 16.45 -0.73 3.97
CA LEU A 261 16.44 0.74 3.88
C LEU A 261 17.05 1.42 5.11
N ARG A 262 17.09 0.70 6.24
CA ARG A 262 17.59 1.16 7.55
C ARG A 262 18.51 0.11 8.19
N PRO A 263 19.67 -0.19 7.60
CA PRO A 263 20.54 -1.32 8.00
C PRO A 263 21.08 -1.22 9.42
N HIS A 264 21.00 -0.05 10.05
CA HIS A 264 21.40 0.16 11.45
C HIS A 264 20.21 0.12 12.43
N SER A 265 19.03 -0.26 11.98
CA SER A 265 17.90 -0.51 12.87
C SER A 265 18.21 -1.72 13.78
N MET A 266 17.81 -1.60 15.07
CA MET A 266 18.04 -2.68 16.05
C MET A 266 17.31 -3.96 15.61
N PRO A 267 17.86 -5.15 15.94
CA PRO A 267 17.13 -6.41 15.79
C PRO A 267 15.80 -6.34 16.54
N MET A 268 14.72 -6.70 15.86
CA MET A 268 13.38 -6.58 16.42
C MET A 268 12.98 -7.91 17.06
N ALA A 269 12.82 -7.89 18.39
CA ALA A 269 12.20 -8.99 19.13
C ALA A 269 10.71 -8.68 19.35
N PRO A 270 9.83 -9.69 19.41
CA PRO A 270 8.44 -9.48 19.73
C PRO A 270 8.25 -8.75 21.08
N THR A 271 7.38 -7.74 21.12
CA THR A 271 7.08 -6.99 22.35
C THR A 271 6.28 -7.84 23.33
N PRO A 272 6.64 -7.91 24.62
CA PRO A 272 5.83 -8.60 25.65
C PRO A 272 4.45 -7.95 25.80
N LEU A 273 3.38 -8.69 25.53
CA LEU A 273 2.00 -8.15 25.44
C LEU A 273 1.49 -7.54 26.76
N ARG A 274 1.90 -8.08 27.92
CA ARG A 274 1.49 -7.55 29.23
C ARG A 274 2.04 -6.14 29.56
N GLN A 275 2.95 -5.63 28.73
CA GLN A 275 3.49 -4.28 28.85
C GLN A 275 2.84 -3.31 27.87
N VAL A 276 1.91 -3.80 27.04
CA VAL A 276 1.28 -3.04 25.98
C VAL A 276 0.01 -2.38 26.49
N ARG A 277 -0.10 -1.08 26.27
CA ARG A 277 -1.28 -0.27 26.54
C ARG A 277 -1.77 0.34 25.24
N LEU A 278 -2.93 -0.09 24.76
CA LEU A 278 -3.55 0.42 23.54
C LEU A 278 -4.63 1.45 23.85
N GLY A 279 -4.47 2.65 23.32
CA GLY A 279 -5.51 3.66 23.32
C GLY A 279 -6.61 3.29 22.31
N VAL A 280 -7.86 3.30 22.75
CA VAL A 280 -9.04 2.98 21.93
C VAL A 280 -9.91 4.24 21.84
N PRO A 281 -9.66 5.16 20.88
CA PRO A 281 -10.38 6.43 20.79
C PRO A 281 -11.82 6.22 20.30
N SER A 282 -12.83 6.67 21.07
CA SER A 282 -14.24 6.45 20.76
C SER A 282 -14.65 7.04 19.40
N THR A 283 -14.07 8.17 19.02
CA THR A 283 -14.34 8.85 17.74
C THR A 283 -13.98 8.00 16.54
N ALA A 284 -12.86 7.26 16.59
CA ALA A 284 -12.43 6.39 15.50
C ALA A 284 -13.25 5.09 15.40
N TRP A 285 -13.93 4.70 16.49
CA TRP A 285 -14.79 3.51 16.55
C TRP A 285 -16.27 3.84 16.34
N SER A 286 -16.65 5.11 16.24
CA SER A 286 -18.03 5.54 16.02
C SER A 286 -18.43 5.49 14.55
N GLY A 287 -19.72 5.17 14.26
CA GLY A 287 -20.28 5.27 12.90
C GLY A 287 -19.64 4.31 11.89
N LEU A 288 -19.01 3.23 12.33
CA LEU A 288 -18.46 2.18 11.48
C LEU A 288 -19.58 1.32 10.89
N ASP A 289 -19.35 0.69 9.76
CA ASP A 289 -20.21 -0.39 9.25
C ASP A 289 -20.39 -1.49 10.32
N GLU A 290 -21.59 -2.03 10.44
CA GLU A 290 -21.94 -2.96 11.52
C GLU A 290 -21.12 -4.24 11.53
N GLU A 291 -20.93 -4.85 10.36
CA GLU A 291 -20.13 -6.06 10.23
C GLU A 291 -18.64 -5.79 10.45
N LEU A 292 -18.14 -4.66 9.94
CA LEU A 292 -16.75 -4.23 10.18
C LEU A 292 -16.52 -4.02 11.68
N GLU A 293 -17.39 -3.28 12.36
CA GLU A 293 -17.27 -3.02 13.80
C GLU A 293 -17.32 -4.32 14.62
N ARG A 294 -18.23 -5.23 14.27
CA ARG A 294 -18.33 -6.53 14.94
C ARG A 294 -17.03 -7.33 14.85
N VAL A 295 -16.44 -7.44 13.65
CA VAL A 295 -15.19 -8.19 13.42
C VAL A 295 -14.01 -7.51 14.12
N ALA A 296 -13.91 -6.18 14.00
CA ALA A 296 -12.86 -5.40 14.65
C ALA A 296 -12.93 -5.48 16.19
N THR A 297 -14.15 -5.46 16.76
CA THR A 297 -14.36 -5.59 18.20
C THR A 297 -13.94 -6.97 18.71
N LEU A 298 -14.25 -8.04 17.97
CA LEU A 298 -13.79 -9.39 18.32
C LEU A 298 -12.27 -9.50 18.28
N ALA A 299 -11.61 -8.85 17.31
CA ALA A 299 -10.16 -8.80 17.26
C ALA A 299 -9.56 -8.03 18.44
N LEU A 300 -10.16 -6.89 18.80
CA LEU A 300 -9.75 -6.12 19.98
C LEU A 300 -9.90 -6.92 21.27
N GLN A 301 -10.98 -7.71 21.39
CA GLN A 301 -11.19 -8.60 22.53
C GLN A 301 -10.09 -9.68 22.61
N LYS A 302 -9.71 -10.32 21.50
CA LYS A 302 -8.59 -11.28 21.48
C LYS A 302 -7.28 -10.66 21.99
N LEU A 303 -7.01 -9.42 21.59
CA LEU A 303 -5.82 -8.68 22.07
C LEU A 303 -5.87 -8.44 23.59
N HIS A 304 -7.04 -8.08 24.11
CA HIS A 304 -7.25 -7.92 25.56
C HIS A 304 -7.06 -9.24 26.32
N GLU A 305 -7.66 -10.32 25.83
CA GLU A 305 -7.53 -11.68 26.42
C GLU A 305 -6.08 -12.18 26.40
N ALA A 306 -5.26 -11.74 25.43
CA ALA A 306 -3.82 -12.01 25.38
C ALA A 306 -3.00 -11.18 26.39
N GLY A 307 -3.63 -10.30 27.16
CA GLY A 307 -3.02 -9.53 28.24
C GLY A 307 -2.68 -8.08 27.93
N ILE A 308 -3.15 -7.56 26.78
CA ILE A 308 -3.01 -6.14 26.43
C ILE A 308 -4.02 -5.31 27.22
N GLU A 309 -3.57 -4.21 27.82
CA GLU A 309 -4.43 -3.25 28.48
C GLU A 309 -5.07 -2.30 27.46
N LEU A 310 -6.41 -2.22 27.45
CA LEU A 310 -7.16 -1.32 26.58
C LEU A 310 -7.56 -0.05 27.35
N ILE A 311 -7.11 1.11 26.87
CA ILE A 311 -7.38 2.42 27.47
C ILE A 311 -8.41 3.13 26.60
N ARG A 312 -9.64 3.23 27.09
CA ARG A 312 -10.68 4.03 26.41
C ARG A 312 -10.47 5.49 26.80
N ALA A 313 -10.00 6.26 25.85
CA ALA A 313 -9.77 7.70 25.99
C ALA A 313 -10.04 8.39 24.66
N ASP A 314 -10.70 9.53 24.70
CA ASP A 314 -10.97 10.33 23.51
C ASP A 314 -9.71 11.05 23.04
N LEU A 315 -9.54 11.11 21.75
CA LEU A 315 -8.45 11.88 21.16
C LEU A 315 -8.54 13.36 21.57
N PRO A 316 -7.40 14.04 21.75
CA PRO A 316 -7.40 15.47 22.05
C PRO A 316 -8.26 16.26 21.04
N ALA A 317 -8.96 17.29 21.51
CA ALA A 317 -9.81 18.12 20.66
C ALA A 317 -9.08 18.71 19.44
N ALA A 318 -7.77 18.93 19.54
CA ALA A 318 -6.93 19.37 18.43
C ALA A 318 -6.98 18.40 17.21
N LEU A 319 -7.16 17.10 17.45
CA LEU A 319 -7.26 16.10 16.38
C LEU A 319 -8.62 16.11 15.67
N HIS A 320 -9.63 16.78 16.17
CA HIS A 320 -10.91 16.89 15.47
C HIS A 320 -10.80 17.67 14.15
N ALA A 321 -9.70 18.41 13.95
CA ALA A 321 -9.43 19.17 12.74
C ALA A 321 -8.42 18.46 11.78
N ASP A 322 -7.91 17.29 12.13
CA ASP A 322 -6.82 16.63 11.41
C ASP A 322 -7.14 16.33 9.94
N LEU A 323 -8.36 15.87 9.64
CA LEU A 323 -8.81 15.66 8.26
C LEU A 323 -8.81 16.98 7.47
N THR A 324 -9.28 18.07 8.06
CA THR A 324 -9.29 19.39 7.43
C THR A 324 -7.87 19.89 7.20
N ILE A 325 -7.00 19.81 8.22
CA ILE A 325 -5.59 20.19 8.13
C ILE A 325 -4.87 19.39 7.04
N THR A 326 -5.06 18.07 7.03
CA THR A 326 -4.47 17.18 6.03
C THR A 326 -4.91 17.55 4.62
N MET A 327 -6.21 17.77 4.41
CA MET A 327 -6.74 18.13 3.11
C MET A 327 -6.31 19.53 2.64
N ASP A 328 -6.19 20.48 3.54
CA ASP A 328 -5.69 21.83 3.22
C ASP A 328 -4.24 21.76 2.73
N ILE A 329 -3.39 21.00 3.42
CA ILE A 329 -1.98 20.80 3.03
C ILE A 329 -1.92 20.13 1.67
N LEU A 330 -2.63 19.01 1.48
CA LEU A 330 -2.64 18.27 0.23
C LEU A 330 -3.11 19.14 -0.93
N CYS A 331 -4.27 19.79 -0.79
CA CYS A 331 -4.87 20.59 -1.87
C CYS A 331 -4.00 21.79 -2.26
N TYR A 332 -3.23 22.34 -1.31
CA TYR A 332 -2.34 23.46 -1.59
C TYR A 332 -1.01 23.02 -2.22
N GLU A 333 -0.41 21.93 -1.75
CA GLU A 333 0.93 21.51 -2.18
C GLU A 333 0.94 20.77 -3.52
N VAL A 334 -0.09 20.02 -3.87
CA VAL A 334 -0.08 19.03 -4.96
C VAL A 334 0.34 19.63 -6.31
N VAL A 335 -0.21 20.77 -6.72
CA VAL A 335 0.08 21.35 -8.05
C VAL A 335 1.54 21.80 -8.15
N ALA A 336 2.06 22.44 -7.11
CA ALA A 336 3.44 22.89 -7.09
C ALA A 336 4.42 21.72 -7.07
N ALA A 337 4.10 20.68 -6.32
CA ALA A 337 4.90 19.46 -6.20
C ALA A 337 4.92 18.66 -7.52
N GLU A 338 3.77 18.44 -8.16
CA GLU A 338 3.69 17.79 -9.47
C GLU A 338 4.42 18.57 -10.57
N LYS A 339 4.24 19.91 -10.63
CA LYS A 339 5.00 20.77 -11.57
C LYS A 339 6.51 20.65 -11.39
N ALA A 340 6.97 20.59 -10.14
CA ALA A 340 8.40 20.42 -9.84
C ALA A 340 8.93 19.06 -10.32
N TYR A 341 8.18 17.98 -10.03
CA TYR A 341 8.52 16.64 -10.48
C TYR A 341 8.54 16.53 -12.02
N LEU A 342 7.51 17.02 -12.70
CA LEU A 342 7.42 16.96 -14.17
C LEU A 342 8.62 17.66 -14.81
N ARG A 343 8.99 18.85 -14.32
CA ARG A 343 10.14 19.62 -14.80
C ARG A 343 11.46 18.91 -14.54
N GLU A 344 11.63 18.25 -13.38
CA GLU A 344 12.88 17.58 -13.01
C GLU A 344 13.07 16.26 -13.79
N TYR A 345 11.99 15.50 -14.02
CA TYR A 345 12.12 14.11 -14.50
C TYR A 345 11.54 13.85 -15.88
N SER A 346 10.39 14.42 -16.25
CA SER A 346 9.67 13.98 -17.45
C SER A 346 9.76 14.92 -18.64
N GLY A 347 9.93 16.20 -18.39
CA GLY A 347 9.82 17.24 -19.43
C GLY A 347 8.40 17.45 -19.97
N VAL A 348 7.40 16.73 -19.46
CA VAL A 348 5.98 16.93 -19.80
C VAL A 348 5.49 18.19 -19.10
N ASP A 349 4.81 19.07 -19.85
CA ASP A 349 4.20 20.25 -19.26
C ASP A 349 2.97 19.86 -18.42
N PHE A 350 2.77 20.56 -17.31
CA PHE A 350 1.63 20.33 -16.42
C PHE A 350 0.28 20.54 -17.10
N GLU A 351 0.17 21.52 -18.01
CA GLU A 351 -1.06 21.73 -18.79
C GLU A 351 -1.33 20.56 -19.75
N GLN A 352 -0.28 19.97 -20.33
CA GLN A 352 -0.39 18.75 -21.15
C GLN A 352 -0.85 17.55 -20.30
N LEU A 353 -0.38 17.42 -19.06
CA LEU A 353 -0.84 16.42 -18.13
C LEU A 353 -2.31 16.63 -17.80
N LEU A 354 -2.71 17.85 -17.43
CA LEU A 354 -4.11 18.17 -17.11
C LEU A 354 -5.09 17.92 -18.27
N ALA A 355 -4.64 18.10 -19.50
CA ALA A 355 -5.46 17.84 -20.68
C ALA A 355 -5.78 16.34 -20.89
N GLN A 356 -5.05 15.44 -20.24
CA GLN A 356 -5.16 13.98 -20.42
C GLN A 356 -5.60 13.22 -19.17
N VAL A 357 -5.73 13.89 -18.02
CA VAL A 357 -6.28 13.23 -16.82
C VAL A 357 -7.76 12.93 -17.01
N GLY A 358 -8.25 11.91 -16.33
CA GLY A 358 -9.64 11.52 -16.36
C GLY A 358 -10.59 12.62 -15.87
N ALA A 359 -11.79 12.70 -16.44
CA ALA A 359 -12.75 13.74 -16.15
C ALA A 359 -13.07 13.95 -14.65
N PRO A 360 -13.20 12.89 -13.80
CA PRO A 360 -13.41 13.07 -12.37
C PRO A 360 -12.23 13.77 -11.69
N LEU A 361 -11.00 13.40 -12.06
CA LEU A 361 -9.79 14.02 -11.52
C LEU A 361 -9.62 15.44 -12.05
N ARG A 362 -9.90 15.69 -13.33
CA ARG A 362 -9.90 17.04 -13.91
C ARG A 362 -10.82 17.98 -13.15
N LYS A 363 -12.05 17.54 -12.86
CA LYS A 363 -13.00 18.33 -12.05
C LYS A 363 -12.42 18.69 -10.68
N ARG A 364 -11.68 17.76 -10.05
CA ARG A 364 -11.02 18.04 -8.75
C ARG A 364 -9.89 19.05 -8.89
N PHE A 365 -9.08 18.98 -9.95
CA PHE A 365 -8.08 20.01 -10.22
C PHE A 365 -8.75 21.38 -10.35
N ASP A 366 -9.79 21.49 -11.16
CA ASP A 366 -10.48 22.77 -11.41
C ASP A 366 -11.16 23.34 -10.15
N THR A 367 -11.61 22.50 -9.22
CA THR A 367 -12.39 22.96 -8.06
C THR A 367 -11.60 23.08 -6.77
N LEU A 368 -10.56 22.24 -6.57
CA LEU A 368 -9.86 22.09 -5.29
C LEU A 368 -8.38 22.48 -5.34
N PHE A 369 -7.68 22.17 -6.46
CA PHE A 369 -6.23 22.22 -6.50
C PHE A 369 -5.69 23.45 -7.26
N LEU A 370 -6.35 23.87 -8.33
CA LEU A 370 -5.92 25.04 -9.09
C LEU A 370 -6.31 26.34 -8.40
N ALA A 371 -5.43 27.31 -8.45
CA ALA A 371 -5.74 28.67 -7.97
C ALA A 371 -6.99 29.22 -8.68
N GLY A 372 -7.90 29.80 -7.92
CA GLY A 372 -9.19 30.28 -8.44
C GLY A 372 -10.30 29.23 -8.51
N GLY A 373 -10.02 27.97 -8.18
CA GLY A 373 -11.07 26.96 -8.00
C GLY A 373 -12.03 27.33 -6.87
N ALA A 374 -13.32 26.92 -7.00
CA ALA A 374 -14.37 27.29 -6.07
C ALA A 374 -14.08 26.93 -4.60
N ASN A 375 -13.31 25.87 -4.38
CA ASN A 375 -12.90 25.38 -3.06
C ASN A 375 -11.37 25.30 -2.89
N ALA A 376 -10.62 26.08 -3.69
CA ALA A 376 -9.16 26.13 -3.60
C ALA A 376 -8.72 26.65 -2.24
N VAL A 377 -7.66 26.05 -1.70
CA VAL A 377 -7.08 26.46 -0.43
C VAL A 377 -6.23 27.71 -0.64
N THR A 378 -6.55 28.80 0.07
CA THR A 378 -5.77 30.03 0.03
C THR A 378 -4.44 29.87 0.78
N HIS A 379 -3.43 30.70 0.43
CA HIS A 379 -2.16 30.70 1.14
C HIS A 379 -2.34 30.93 2.65
N GLU A 380 -3.21 31.84 3.04
CA GLU A 380 -3.50 32.13 4.45
C GLU A 380 -4.09 30.92 5.16
N ARG A 381 -5.03 30.21 4.53
CA ARG A 381 -5.63 28.97 5.08
C ARG A 381 -4.59 27.87 5.21
N TYR A 382 -3.72 27.70 4.21
CA TYR A 382 -2.61 26.75 4.26
C TYR A 382 -1.64 27.07 5.42
N GLN A 383 -1.24 28.34 5.61
CA GLN A 383 -0.35 28.74 6.70
C GLN A 383 -0.98 28.48 8.08
N ARG A 384 -2.29 28.71 8.24
CA ARG A 384 -3.01 28.33 9.46
C ARG A 384 -2.97 26.83 9.70
N SER A 385 -3.21 26.01 8.68
CA SER A 385 -3.17 24.55 8.78
C SER A 385 -1.75 24.05 9.14
N ILE A 386 -0.69 24.67 8.61
CA ILE A 386 0.69 24.35 9.02
C ILE A 386 0.93 24.70 10.50
N GLY A 387 0.46 25.85 10.97
CA GLY A 387 0.58 26.20 12.40
C GLY A 387 -0.20 25.24 13.30
N GLN A 388 -1.40 24.84 12.89
CA GLN A 388 -2.22 23.87 13.63
C GLN A 388 -1.59 22.47 13.66
N LEU A 389 -0.83 22.09 12.64
CA LEU A 389 -0.15 20.81 12.56
C LEU A 389 0.84 20.59 13.73
N GLU A 390 1.60 21.63 14.10
CA GLU A 390 2.52 21.56 15.24
C GLU A 390 1.79 21.46 16.58
N VAL A 391 0.67 22.16 16.72
CA VAL A 391 -0.21 22.06 17.92
C VAL A 391 -0.77 20.64 18.03
N LEU A 392 -1.24 20.07 16.94
CA LEU A 392 -1.74 18.70 16.87
C LEU A 392 -0.66 17.69 17.27
N ARG A 393 0.54 17.81 16.72
CA ARG A 393 1.68 16.92 17.04
C ARG A 393 2.06 16.98 18.53
N ALA A 394 2.01 18.16 19.14
CA ALA A 394 2.26 18.33 20.57
C ALA A 394 1.14 17.64 21.39
N ALA A 395 -0.12 17.85 21.04
CA ALA A 395 -1.26 17.26 21.73
C ALA A 395 -1.26 15.71 21.65
N VAL A 396 -0.84 15.13 20.51
CA VAL A 396 -0.69 13.67 20.39
C VAL A 396 0.40 13.15 21.32
N ARG A 397 1.56 13.80 21.39
CA ARG A 397 2.64 13.39 22.30
C ARG A 397 2.19 13.44 23.76
N GLU A 398 1.49 14.51 24.14
CA GLU A 398 0.95 14.65 25.51
C GLU A 398 -0.07 13.56 25.82
N PHE A 399 -0.98 13.28 24.91
CA PHE A 399 -1.99 12.22 25.04
C PHE A 399 -1.34 10.83 25.26
N PHE A 400 -0.31 10.50 24.48
CA PHE A 400 0.45 9.26 24.65
C PHE A 400 1.12 9.20 26.02
N HIS A 401 1.70 10.30 26.47
CA HIS A 401 2.39 10.39 27.75
C HIS A 401 1.41 10.29 28.93
N GLU A 402 0.33 11.08 28.91
CA GLU A 402 -0.70 11.11 29.96
C GLU A 402 -1.31 9.73 30.21
N HIS A 403 -1.69 9.05 29.13
CA HIS A 403 -2.30 7.73 29.20
C HIS A 403 -1.29 6.57 29.18
N ARG A 404 0.00 6.86 29.13
CA ARG A 404 1.11 5.88 29.01
C ARG A 404 0.87 4.88 27.89
N LEU A 405 0.47 5.36 26.73
CA LEU A 405 0.12 4.51 25.60
C LEU A 405 1.37 3.95 24.90
N THR A 406 1.28 2.69 24.51
CA THR A 406 2.21 2.08 23.58
C THR A 406 1.82 2.44 22.15
N ALA A 407 0.55 2.33 21.81
CA ALA A 407 -0.02 2.68 20.50
C ALA A 407 -1.49 3.07 20.67
N ILE A 408 -2.08 3.70 19.65
CA ILE A 408 -3.53 3.79 19.49
C ILE A 408 -3.99 2.74 18.49
N VAL A 409 -5.25 2.26 18.58
CA VAL A 409 -5.80 1.20 17.74
C VAL A 409 -7.21 1.51 17.28
N TYR A 410 -7.46 1.28 15.99
CA TYR A 410 -8.77 1.48 15.36
C TYR A 410 -8.85 0.78 13.99
N PRO A 411 -10.05 0.56 13.42
CA PRO A 411 -10.20 0.19 12.01
C PRO A 411 -9.78 1.34 11.10
N PRO A 412 -8.91 1.13 10.07
CA PRO A 412 -8.44 2.22 9.20
C PRO A 412 -9.53 2.81 8.31
N ALA A 413 -10.57 2.03 7.96
CA ALA A 413 -11.70 2.46 7.16
C ALA A 413 -13.01 2.29 7.92
N MET A 414 -14.05 3.08 7.56
CA MET A 414 -15.38 2.97 8.16
C MET A 414 -16.22 1.83 7.59
N THR A 415 -15.85 1.31 6.42
CA THR A 415 -16.60 0.25 5.70
C THR A 415 -15.67 -0.82 5.19
N PRO A 416 -16.14 -2.06 5.00
CA PRO A 416 -15.48 -3.03 4.15
C PRO A 416 -15.34 -2.51 2.71
N ALA A 417 -14.71 -3.30 1.84
CA ALA A 417 -14.52 -2.96 0.43
C ALA A 417 -15.83 -2.58 -0.28
N LEU A 418 -15.89 -1.37 -0.81
CA LEU A 418 -17.01 -0.86 -1.59
C LEU A 418 -17.01 -1.44 -3.02
N SER A 419 -18.13 -1.36 -3.74
CA SER A 419 -18.18 -1.78 -5.15
C SER A 419 -17.25 -0.94 -6.02
N VAL A 420 -16.66 -1.56 -7.06
CA VAL A 420 -15.85 -0.85 -8.06
C VAL A 420 -16.70 0.24 -8.71
N GLY A 421 -16.11 1.41 -8.90
CA GLY A 421 -16.77 2.58 -9.52
C GLY A 421 -17.56 3.45 -8.55
N VAL A 422 -17.77 3.02 -7.30
CA VAL A 422 -18.43 3.88 -6.30
C VAL A 422 -17.49 5.01 -5.89
N GLU A 423 -17.96 6.23 -6.06
CA GLU A 423 -17.30 7.49 -5.71
C GLU A 423 -18.35 8.46 -5.13
N GLY A 424 -17.92 9.52 -4.47
CA GLY A 424 -18.82 10.54 -3.94
C GLY A 424 -19.56 10.12 -2.67
N ASP A 425 -20.87 10.36 -2.64
CA ASP A 425 -21.71 10.18 -1.45
C ASP A 425 -22.11 8.71 -1.26
N ILE A 426 -22.07 8.27 -0.01
CA ILE A 426 -22.49 6.94 0.45
C ILE A 426 -23.27 7.06 1.77
N THR A 427 -23.90 5.97 2.16
CA THR A 427 -24.57 5.86 3.47
C THR A 427 -23.89 4.76 4.29
N VAL A 428 -23.50 5.08 5.53
CA VAL A 428 -22.98 4.12 6.50
C VAL A 428 -23.88 4.15 7.74
N ARG A 429 -24.46 3.04 8.11
CA ARG A 429 -25.45 2.95 9.22
C ARG A 429 -26.57 4.01 9.18
N GLY A 430 -27.08 4.31 7.99
CA GLY A 430 -28.12 5.31 7.81
C GLY A 430 -27.64 6.77 7.85
N ALA A 431 -26.37 7.02 8.13
CA ALA A 431 -25.78 8.35 8.09
C ALA A 431 -25.12 8.64 6.72
N ALA A 432 -25.42 9.79 6.14
CA ALA A 432 -24.76 10.24 4.92
C ALA A 432 -23.30 10.59 5.18
N THR A 433 -22.42 10.13 4.30
CA THR A 433 -20.99 10.43 4.31
C THR A 433 -20.45 10.36 2.88
N THR A 434 -19.15 10.52 2.70
CA THR A 434 -18.50 10.34 1.39
C THR A 434 -17.55 9.14 1.41
N VAL A 435 -17.31 8.54 0.25
CA VAL A 435 -16.27 7.50 0.10
C VAL A 435 -14.93 7.99 0.65
N ARG A 436 -14.58 9.24 0.37
CA ARG A 436 -13.35 9.85 0.88
C ARG A 436 -13.32 9.86 2.41
N THR A 437 -14.33 10.39 3.06
CA THR A 437 -14.42 10.43 4.53
C THR A 437 -14.37 9.02 5.11
N ALA A 438 -15.11 8.07 4.53
CA ALA A 438 -15.13 6.69 5.00
C ALA A 438 -13.76 6.00 4.95
N MET A 439 -12.88 6.40 4.01
CA MET A 439 -11.54 5.83 3.85
C MET A 439 -10.44 6.64 4.57
N LEU A 440 -10.66 7.93 4.85
CA LEU A 440 -9.61 8.79 5.39
C LEU A 440 -9.75 9.12 6.89
N ARG A 441 -10.98 9.18 7.40
CA ARG A 441 -11.26 9.74 8.73
C ARG A 441 -10.34 9.21 9.83
N ASN A 442 -10.05 7.93 9.81
CA ASN A 442 -9.24 7.31 10.86
C ASN A 442 -7.73 7.36 10.55
N THR A 443 -7.34 7.24 9.28
CA THR A 443 -5.92 7.15 8.88
C THR A 443 -5.18 8.50 8.90
N VAL A 444 -5.90 9.63 8.88
CA VAL A 444 -5.26 10.97 8.83
C VAL A 444 -4.52 11.33 10.10
N HIS A 445 -4.82 10.70 11.23
CA HIS A 445 -4.11 10.91 12.51
C HIS A 445 -2.60 10.67 12.35
N ALA A 446 -2.21 9.49 11.83
CA ALA A 446 -0.82 9.18 11.56
C ALA A 446 -0.22 10.09 10.47
N SER A 447 -0.98 10.40 9.42
CA SER A 447 -0.51 11.27 8.33
C SER A 447 -0.17 12.67 8.82
N CYS A 448 -1.08 13.34 9.53
CA CYS A 448 -0.86 14.63 10.17
C CYS A 448 0.28 14.59 11.19
N GLY A 449 0.28 13.56 12.02
CA GLY A 449 1.31 13.37 13.04
C GLY A 449 2.71 13.15 12.46
N GLY A 450 2.82 12.73 11.20
CA GLY A 450 4.06 12.21 10.63
C GLY A 450 4.47 10.87 11.27
N ALA A 451 3.50 10.18 11.84
CA ALA A 451 3.65 8.98 12.65
C ALA A 451 3.67 7.70 11.80
N PRO A 452 4.27 6.62 12.31
CA PRO A 452 4.15 5.31 11.69
C PRO A 452 2.80 4.69 12.02
N GLY A 453 2.17 4.04 11.02
CA GLY A 453 0.94 3.27 11.16
C GLY A 453 1.12 1.87 10.56
N LEU A 454 0.81 0.85 11.34
CA LEU A 454 0.85 -0.55 10.94
C LEU A 454 -0.57 -1.11 10.85
N VAL A 455 -0.92 -1.60 9.68
CA VAL A 455 -2.21 -2.29 9.48
C VAL A 455 -1.97 -3.80 9.53
N LEU A 456 -2.82 -4.51 10.27
CA LEU A 456 -2.84 -5.96 10.35
C LEU A 456 -4.26 -6.49 10.10
N PRO A 457 -4.41 -7.60 9.33
CA PRO A 457 -5.70 -8.27 9.17
C PRO A 457 -6.26 -8.69 10.54
N ALA A 458 -7.57 -8.50 10.74
CA ALA A 458 -8.26 -8.78 12.00
C ALA A 458 -9.36 -9.86 11.87
N GLY A 459 -9.78 -10.14 10.65
CA GLY A 459 -10.82 -11.13 10.36
C GLY A 459 -11.52 -10.88 9.02
N LEU A 460 -12.59 -11.62 8.79
CA LEU A 460 -13.45 -11.50 7.61
C LEU A 460 -14.89 -11.22 8.04
N THR A 461 -15.60 -10.40 7.26
CA THR A 461 -17.05 -10.23 7.38
C THR A 461 -17.79 -11.52 6.97
N ALA A 462 -19.10 -11.58 7.19
CA ALA A 462 -19.94 -12.66 6.69
C ALA A 462 -19.87 -12.80 5.14
N ALA A 463 -19.69 -11.67 4.44
CA ALA A 463 -19.45 -11.63 2.99
C ALA A 463 -17.99 -11.97 2.60
N ARG A 464 -17.17 -12.44 3.56
CA ARG A 464 -15.75 -12.79 3.40
C ARG A 464 -14.85 -11.63 2.92
N LEU A 465 -15.24 -10.41 3.20
CA LEU A 465 -14.41 -9.22 2.95
C LEU A 465 -13.49 -8.97 4.15
N PRO A 466 -12.20 -8.63 3.92
CA PRO A 466 -11.26 -8.37 5.00
C PRO A 466 -11.65 -7.17 5.88
N VAL A 467 -11.37 -7.31 7.15
CA VAL A 467 -11.36 -6.26 8.17
C VAL A 467 -9.99 -6.24 8.82
N ALA A 468 -9.48 -5.06 9.12
CA ALA A 468 -8.17 -4.87 9.72
C ALA A 468 -8.22 -3.90 10.90
N LEU A 469 -7.17 -3.96 11.72
CA LEU A 469 -6.85 -2.95 12.72
C LEU A 469 -5.58 -2.21 12.32
N GLU A 470 -5.57 -0.90 12.51
CA GLU A 470 -4.41 -0.02 12.41
C GLU A 470 -3.88 0.31 13.79
N PHE A 471 -2.55 0.31 13.92
CA PHE A 471 -1.83 0.63 15.16
C PHE A 471 -0.86 1.76 14.86
N ASP A 472 -1.04 2.92 15.51
CA ASP A 472 -0.15 4.06 15.35
C ASP A 472 0.69 4.28 16.60
N MET A 473 1.95 4.62 16.39
CA MET A 473 2.88 5.07 17.45
C MET A 473 3.32 6.51 17.21
N LEU A 474 4.19 7.02 18.06
CA LEU A 474 4.79 8.34 17.87
C LEU A 474 5.84 8.34 16.73
N PRO A 475 6.06 9.48 16.06
CA PRO A 475 7.09 9.59 15.03
C PRO A 475 8.45 9.11 15.51
N GLY A 476 9.09 8.24 14.71
CA GLY A 476 10.38 7.62 15.02
C GLY A 476 10.30 6.27 15.76
N ASP A 477 9.12 5.86 16.22
CA ASP A 477 8.92 4.57 16.90
C ASP A 477 8.71 3.38 15.94
N ASP A 478 9.03 3.53 14.66
CA ASP A 478 8.87 2.47 13.64
C ASP A 478 9.44 1.10 14.08
N PRO A 479 10.68 0.99 14.63
CA PRO A 479 11.20 -0.29 15.09
C PRO A 479 10.36 -0.91 16.21
N LYS A 480 9.88 -0.07 17.14
CA LYS A 480 9.00 -0.53 18.24
C LYS A 480 7.64 -0.99 17.70
N LEU A 481 7.08 -0.27 16.71
CA LEU A 481 5.83 -0.63 16.08
C LEU A 481 5.93 -1.98 15.35
N LEU A 482 7.02 -2.21 14.63
CA LEU A 482 7.28 -3.50 13.97
C LEU A 482 7.49 -4.63 14.99
N SER A 483 8.22 -4.39 16.09
CA SER A 483 8.34 -5.33 17.21
C SER A 483 6.99 -5.68 17.85
N LEU A 484 6.15 -4.66 18.06
CA LEU A 484 4.77 -4.84 18.53
C LEU A 484 3.95 -5.64 17.53
N GLY A 485 4.09 -5.31 16.23
CA GLY A 485 3.42 -5.98 15.13
C GLY A 485 3.63 -7.50 15.12
N LEU A 486 4.86 -7.98 15.38
CA LEU A 486 5.14 -9.42 15.51
C LEU A 486 4.31 -10.10 16.60
N SER A 487 4.07 -9.40 17.71
CA SER A 487 3.28 -9.93 18.81
C SER A 487 1.78 -9.88 18.52
N LEU A 488 1.31 -8.77 17.94
CA LEU A 488 -0.09 -8.57 17.57
C LEU A 488 -0.53 -9.57 16.49
N GLU A 489 0.28 -9.75 15.46
CA GLU A 489 0.01 -10.70 14.36
C GLU A 489 -0.19 -12.13 14.87
N ARG A 490 0.62 -12.57 15.84
CA ARG A 490 0.47 -13.90 16.46
C ARG A 490 -0.86 -14.08 17.19
N VAL A 491 -1.36 -13.04 17.84
CA VAL A 491 -2.64 -13.06 18.57
C VAL A 491 -3.82 -13.00 17.60
N LEU A 492 -3.75 -12.10 16.61
CA LEU A 492 -4.82 -11.94 15.62
C LEU A 492 -4.97 -13.21 14.77
N GLY A 493 -3.85 -13.85 14.45
CA GLY A 493 -3.78 -15.04 13.60
C GLY A 493 -3.99 -14.71 12.13
N PRO A 494 -3.75 -15.68 11.24
CA PRO A 494 -3.99 -15.51 9.81
C PRO A 494 -5.50 -15.46 9.51
N ILE A 495 -5.86 -14.71 8.48
CA ILE A 495 -7.19 -14.81 7.85
C ILE A 495 -7.14 -15.77 6.66
N ASP A 496 -8.29 -16.33 6.28
CA ASP A 496 -8.36 -17.15 5.08
C ASP A 496 -7.91 -16.33 3.85
N PRO A 497 -7.08 -16.90 2.97
CA PRO A 497 -6.64 -16.20 1.76
C PRO A 497 -7.83 -15.92 0.82
N PRO A 498 -7.67 -14.97 -0.12
CA PRO A 498 -8.68 -14.77 -1.15
C PRO A 498 -8.90 -16.07 -1.95
N PRO A 499 -10.10 -16.25 -2.51
CA PRO A 499 -10.37 -17.39 -3.38
C PRO A 499 -9.35 -17.42 -4.53
N VAL A 500 -8.94 -18.63 -4.92
CA VAL A 500 -8.03 -18.80 -6.06
C VAL A 500 -8.81 -18.43 -7.33
N LEU A 501 -8.34 -17.43 -8.06
CA LEU A 501 -8.88 -17.03 -9.36
C LEU A 501 -8.21 -17.85 -10.45
#